data_1a61eb5d15f8c8426b4c1e5f04f8dde2
#
_entry.id   1a61eb5d15f8c8426b4c1e5f04f8dde2
#
_cell.length_a   1.000
_cell.length_b   1.000
_cell.length_c   1.000
_cell.angle_alpha   90.00
_cell.angle_beta   90.00
_cell.angle_gamma   90.00
#
_symmetry.space_group_name_H-M   'P 1'
#
loop_
_entity.id
_entity.type
_entity.pdbx_description
1 polymer ?
#
loop_
_entity_poly.entity_id
_entity_poly.type
_entity_poly.pdbx_seq_one_letter_code
_entity_poly.pdbx_strand_id
1 'polypeptide(L)'
;KVHLARFPLLLFKQRIDMITFPNAKINLGLHITQKRKDGYHEIESCMVPIPLCDALEMILDKKPSWTVTGLEVPGDSKDNLILKAEKLLKKDYQGLPSLQIHLHKHIPMGAGLGGGSADGAFALKLMNNLFDLHLDDFFLEEYAAELGSDCPFFIENTPKIIRGRGEILDPCSVSLQGSYLVLIHPGIHVGTKEAYSGVVPKAPKTKLEIILVDRSRWKEELVNDFEPSVFLAHPELADLKASLYQAGAYYAAMSGSGSSIFGLFNQKPTLPIWPTQYFVFESLL
;
A
#
# COMPACT_ATOMS: atom_id res chain seq x y z
N LYS A 1 -0.36 48.42 2.50
CA LYS A 1 1.10 48.13 2.32
C LYS A 1 1.37 46.83 3.09
N VAL A 2 1.40 45.73 2.39
CA VAL A 2 1.76 44.42 2.94
C VAL A 2 3.29 44.38 2.94
N HIS A 3 3.88 44.20 4.11
CA HIS A 3 5.31 43.97 4.25
C HIS A 3 5.65 42.59 3.70
N LEU A 4 6.31 42.56 2.54
CA LEU A 4 7.03 41.40 2.06
C LEU A 4 8.19 41.12 3.05
N ALA A 5 8.00 40.12 3.90
CA ALA A 5 9.08 39.57 4.71
C ALA A 5 10.11 38.97 3.74
N ARG A 6 11.27 39.62 3.62
CA ARG A 6 12.46 39.01 3.00
C ARG A 6 12.90 37.87 3.88
N PHE A 7 12.70 36.65 3.42
CA PHE A 7 13.34 35.48 4.03
C PHE A 7 14.86 35.69 3.95
N PRO A 8 15.60 35.61 5.06
CA PRO A 8 17.06 35.67 5.02
C PRO A 8 17.55 34.46 4.22
N LEU A 9 18.53 34.71 3.32
CA LEU A 9 19.33 33.67 2.68
C LEU A 9 19.95 32.84 3.81
N LEU A 10 19.32 31.74 4.18
CA LEU A 10 19.88 30.77 5.09
C LEU A 10 21.11 30.15 4.40
N LEU A 11 22.27 30.48 4.95
CA LEU A 11 23.54 29.83 4.74
C LEU A 11 23.33 28.34 4.53
N PHE A 12 23.94 27.79 3.49
CA PHE A 12 24.03 26.37 3.17
C PHE A 12 24.49 25.59 4.42
N LYS A 13 23.56 25.26 5.29
CA LYS A 13 23.72 24.25 6.32
C LYS A 13 23.44 22.92 5.65
N GLN A 14 24.47 22.08 5.56
CA GLN A 14 24.50 20.67 5.23
C GLN A 14 23.32 20.20 4.37
N ARG A 15 23.62 19.61 3.21
CA ARG A 15 22.66 18.78 2.46
C ARG A 15 22.02 17.83 3.47
N ILE A 16 20.81 18.11 3.89
CA ILE A 16 19.99 17.17 4.62
C ILE A 16 19.40 16.30 3.52
N ASP A 17 20.10 15.23 3.20
CA ASP A 17 19.56 14.20 2.34
C ASP A 17 18.43 13.57 3.12
N MET A 18 17.21 13.59 2.57
CA MET A 18 16.07 12.98 3.24
C MET A 18 15.72 11.68 2.52
N ILE A 19 15.80 10.60 3.26
CA ILE A 19 15.41 9.27 2.81
C ILE A 19 14.26 8.76 3.68
N THR A 20 13.30 8.07 3.04
CA THR A 20 12.20 7.38 3.72
C THR A 20 11.98 6.02 3.08
N PHE A 21 11.27 5.14 3.77
CA PHE A 21 11.04 3.76 3.36
C PHE A 21 9.54 3.47 3.24
N PRO A 22 8.92 3.81 2.09
CA PRO A 22 7.52 3.49 1.83
C PRO A 22 7.29 2.00 1.96
N ASN A 23 6.42 1.60 2.88
CA ASN A 23 6.15 0.19 3.13
C ASN A 23 4.89 -0.31 2.41
N ALA A 24 4.83 -1.61 2.16
CA ALA A 24 3.65 -2.28 1.63
C ALA A 24 2.55 -2.45 2.70
N LYS A 25 1.36 -2.85 2.26
CA LYS A 25 0.26 -3.32 3.10
C LYS A 25 -0.22 -4.69 2.65
N ILE A 26 -0.91 -5.39 3.54
CA ILE A 26 -1.76 -6.55 3.23
C ILE A 26 -3.20 -6.27 3.64
N ASN A 27 -4.14 -7.04 3.10
CA ASN A 27 -5.54 -6.99 3.47
C ASN A 27 -5.91 -8.22 4.30
N LEU A 28 -6.36 -8.02 5.53
CA LEU A 28 -6.97 -9.06 6.36
C LEU A 28 -8.47 -9.08 6.07
N GLY A 29 -8.89 -10.04 5.24
CA GLY A 29 -10.22 -10.06 4.64
C GLY A 29 -10.44 -8.91 3.65
N LEU A 30 -11.34 -9.11 2.70
CA LEU A 30 -11.82 -8.09 1.79
C LEU A 30 -13.21 -8.48 1.31
N HIS A 31 -14.21 -7.75 1.76
CA HIS A 31 -15.61 -7.98 1.41
C HIS A 31 -16.08 -6.95 0.41
N ILE A 32 -16.76 -7.39 -0.63
CA ILE A 32 -17.47 -6.54 -1.57
C ILE A 32 -18.95 -6.57 -1.18
N THR A 33 -19.38 -5.56 -0.42
CA THR A 33 -20.66 -5.60 0.28
C THR A 33 -21.83 -5.18 -0.58
N GLN A 34 -21.61 -4.27 -1.53
CA GLN A 34 -22.67 -3.73 -2.38
C GLN A 34 -22.10 -3.16 -3.70
N LYS A 35 -22.88 -3.23 -4.77
CA LYS A 35 -22.64 -2.43 -5.98
C LYS A 35 -23.35 -1.09 -5.86
N ARG A 36 -22.63 0.01 -6.02
CA ARG A 36 -23.12 1.38 -5.89
C ARG A 36 -23.80 1.85 -7.18
N LYS A 37 -24.62 2.89 -7.06
CA LYS A 37 -25.29 3.53 -8.21
C LYS A 37 -24.31 4.26 -9.15
N ASP A 38 -23.14 4.68 -8.61
CA ASP A 38 -22.08 5.34 -9.37
C ASP A 38 -21.18 4.36 -10.15
N GLY A 39 -21.51 3.06 -10.11
CA GLY A 39 -20.78 1.99 -10.81
C GLY A 39 -19.61 1.39 -10.01
N TYR A 40 -19.24 1.99 -8.89
CA TYR A 40 -18.24 1.44 -7.96
C TYR A 40 -18.84 0.38 -7.03
N HIS A 41 -18.01 -0.15 -6.15
CA HIS A 41 -18.41 -1.12 -5.13
C HIS A 41 -18.14 -0.59 -3.73
N GLU A 42 -19.01 -0.91 -2.80
CA GLU A 42 -18.72 -0.76 -1.37
C GLU A 42 -17.84 -1.92 -0.94
N ILE A 43 -16.72 -1.60 -0.32
CA ILE A 43 -15.78 -2.58 0.21
C ILE A 43 -15.69 -2.47 1.73
N GLU A 44 -15.31 -3.57 2.37
CA GLU A 44 -14.91 -3.61 3.78
C GLU A 44 -13.69 -4.52 3.91
N SER A 45 -12.59 -4.00 4.46
CA SER A 45 -11.35 -4.75 4.65
C SER A 45 -10.56 -4.17 5.83
N CYS A 46 -9.65 -4.94 6.39
CA CYS A 46 -8.64 -4.40 7.29
C CYS A 46 -7.29 -4.34 6.58
N MET A 47 -6.78 -3.12 6.38
CA MET A 47 -5.42 -2.91 5.88
C MET A 47 -4.42 -2.91 7.04
N VAL A 48 -3.31 -3.62 6.86
CA VAL A 48 -2.22 -3.71 7.83
C VAL A 48 -0.89 -3.43 7.13
N PRO A 49 -0.07 -2.47 7.62
CA PRO A 49 1.24 -2.21 7.06
C PRO A 49 2.18 -3.40 7.35
N ILE A 50 3.08 -3.69 6.42
CA ILE A 50 4.10 -4.74 6.55
C ILE A 50 5.49 -4.20 6.22
N PRO A 51 6.59 -4.78 6.75
CA PRO A 51 7.94 -4.23 6.63
C PRO A 51 8.63 -4.52 5.30
N LEU A 52 7.88 -4.79 4.24
CA LEU A 52 8.41 -4.81 2.86
C LEU A 52 8.39 -3.38 2.34
N CYS A 53 9.55 -2.79 2.06
CA CYS A 53 9.68 -1.37 1.77
C CYS A 53 10.40 -1.10 0.44
N ASP A 54 10.01 -0.01 -0.20
CA ASP A 54 10.82 0.72 -1.16
C ASP A 54 11.77 1.68 -0.44
N ALA A 55 12.67 2.34 -1.16
CA ALA A 55 13.43 3.46 -0.60
C ALA A 55 13.26 4.69 -1.48
N LEU A 56 12.89 5.80 -0.88
CA LEU A 56 12.64 7.07 -1.54
C LEU A 56 13.56 8.14 -0.97
N GLU A 57 14.40 8.70 -1.81
CA GLU A 57 15.30 9.80 -1.47
C GLU A 57 14.89 11.07 -2.21
N MET A 58 14.92 12.21 -1.52
CA MET A 58 14.67 13.53 -2.09
C MET A 58 15.71 14.52 -1.62
N ILE A 59 16.30 15.26 -2.56
CA ILE A 59 17.34 16.25 -2.29
C ILE A 59 16.92 17.57 -2.94
N LEU A 60 17.06 18.69 -2.19
CA LEU A 60 16.88 20.02 -2.75
C LEU A 60 18.00 20.33 -3.74
N ASP A 61 17.65 20.59 -4.99
CA ASP A 61 18.63 20.96 -6.03
C ASP A 61 18.00 21.94 -7.04
N LYS A 62 18.85 22.76 -7.67
CA LYS A 62 18.43 23.66 -8.74
C LYS A 62 18.10 22.91 -10.04
N LYS A 63 18.65 21.72 -10.21
CA LYS A 63 18.43 20.86 -11.39
C LYS A 63 17.56 19.69 -10.97
N PRO A 64 16.24 19.70 -11.29
CA PRO A 64 15.36 18.58 -10.96
C PRO A 64 15.79 17.32 -11.71
N SER A 65 15.68 16.18 -11.05
CA SER A 65 15.88 14.87 -11.69
C SER A 65 14.92 13.83 -11.10
N TRP A 66 14.58 12.85 -11.91
CA TRP A 66 13.80 11.68 -11.53
C TRP A 66 14.54 10.42 -11.95
N THR A 67 14.84 9.57 -11.00
CA THR A 67 15.56 8.31 -11.22
C THR A 67 14.82 7.17 -10.51
N VAL A 68 14.70 6.05 -11.20
CA VAL A 68 14.16 4.81 -10.65
C VAL A 68 15.19 3.70 -10.82
N THR A 69 15.37 2.91 -9.77
CA THR A 69 16.20 1.69 -9.77
C THR A 69 15.43 0.54 -9.13
N GLY A 70 15.97 -0.67 -9.16
CA GLY A 70 15.30 -1.86 -8.64
C GLY A 70 14.30 -2.45 -9.63
N LEU A 71 13.09 -2.79 -9.16
CA LEU A 71 12.03 -3.35 -10.02
C LEU A 71 11.54 -2.30 -11.02
N GLU A 72 11.14 -2.77 -12.20
CA GLU A 72 10.56 -1.91 -13.24
C GLU A 72 9.24 -1.28 -12.77
N VAL A 73 9.09 0.02 -13.01
CA VAL A 73 7.84 0.76 -12.80
C VAL A 73 7.20 1.00 -14.17
N PRO A 74 6.14 0.27 -14.50
CA PRO A 74 5.49 0.38 -15.80
C PRO A 74 4.76 1.72 -15.97
N GLY A 75 4.62 2.17 -17.21
CA GLY A 75 3.86 3.37 -17.57
C GLY A 75 4.69 4.64 -17.78
N ASP A 76 4.01 5.75 -18.03
CA ASP A 76 4.66 7.06 -18.16
C ASP A 76 5.05 7.58 -16.76
N SER A 77 6.24 8.11 -16.62
CA SER A 77 6.71 8.73 -15.38
C SER A 77 5.75 9.82 -14.86
N LYS A 78 5.04 10.52 -15.75
CA LYS A 78 4.03 11.53 -15.40
C LYS A 78 2.86 10.98 -14.58
N ASP A 79 2.62 9.68 -14.68
CA ASP A 79 1.57 8.98 -13.94
C ASP A 79 2.03 8.49 -12.57
N ASN A 80 3.33 8.58 -12.28
CA ASN A 80 3.89 8.21 -10.99
C ASN A 80 3.36 9.09 -9.87
N LEU A 81 2.91 8.48 -8.77
CA LEU A 81 2.25 9.19 -7.67
C LEU A 81 3.20 10.12 -6.90
N ILE A 82 4.51 9.84 -6.87
CA ILE A 82 5.53 10.74 -6.30
C ILE A 82 5.54 12.08 -7.06
N LEU A 83 5.58 12.02 -8.40
CA LEU A 83 5.61 13.22 -9.23
C LEU A 83 4.27 13.95 -9.22
N LYS A 84 3.15 13.22 -9.10
CA LYS A 84 1.82 13.82 -8.88
C LYS A 84 1.75 14.54 -7.53
N ALA A 85 2.31 13.96 -6.47
CA ALA A 85 2.39 14.58 -5.14
C ALA A 85 3.20 15.88 -5.18
N GLU A 86 4.37 15.90 -5.83
CA GLU A 86 5.17 17.11 -6.04
C GLU A 86 4.37 18.20 -6.78
N LYS A 87 3.67 17.79 -7.85
CA LYS A 87 2.85 18.71 -8.64
C LYS A 87 1.68 19.31 -7.83
N LEU A 88 1.02 18.51 -6.99
CA LEU A 88 -0.06 18.97 -6.13
C LEU A 88 0.44 20.03 -5.14
N LEU A 89 1.52 19.75 -4.42
CA LEU A 89 2.09 20.70 -3.47
C LEU A 89 2.57 21.98 -4.17
N LYS A 90 3.21 21.89 -5.34
CA LYS A 90 3.66 23.07 -6.11
C LYS A 90 2.51 23.92 -6.64
N LYS A 91 1.33 23.36 -6.84
CA LYS A 91 0.13 24.09 -7.24
C LYS A 91 -0.34 25.03 -6.13
N ASP A 92 -0.33 24.57 -4.87
CA ASP A 92 -0.86 25.30 -3.74
C ASP A 92 0.22 26.15 -3.04
N TYR A 93 1.48 25.70 -3.08
CA TYR A 93 2.63 26.37 -2.50
C TYR A 93 3.57 26.88 -3.60
N GLN A 94 3.39 28.15 -3.98
CA GLN A 94 4.23 28.78 -5.02
C GLN A 94 5.67 28.99 -4.52
N GLY A 95 6.63 28.76 -5.42
CA GLY A 95 8.04 29.03 -5.13
C GLY A 95 8.77 27.90 -4.42
N LEU A 96 8.16 26.71 -4.27
CA LEU A 96 8.86 25.53 -3.77
C LEU A 96 10.07 25.20 -4.65
N PRO A 97 11.22 24.84 -4.04
CA PRO A 97 12.41 24.51 -4.80
C PRO A 97 12.25 23.20 -5.59
N SER A 98 13.15 23.00 -6.54
CA SER A 98 13.21 21.76 -7.31
C SER A 98 13.85 20.65 -6.49
N LEU A 99 13.50 19.42 -6.84
CA LEU A 99 13.98 18.20 -6.18
C LEU A 99 14.75 17.32 -7.16
N GLN A 100 15.80 16.70 -6.67
CA GLN A 100 16.29 15.44 -7.21
C GLN A 100 15.59 14.33 -6.43
N ILE A 101 14.93 13.43 -7.15
CA ILE A 101 14.14 12.33 -6.57
C ILE A 101 14.69 11.01 -7.09
N HIS A 102 14.98 10.11 -6.17
CA HIS A 102 15.38 8.73 -6.49
C HIS A 102 14.48 7.75 -5.77
N LEU A 103 13.82 6.88 -6.53
CA LEU A 103 13.05 5.75 -6.03
C LEU A 103 13.79 4.45 -6.31
N HIS A 104 14.12 3.70 -5.26
CA HIS A 104 14.55 2.30 -5.39
C HIS A 104 13.33 1.40 -5.15
N LYS A 105 12.83 0.79 -6.23
CA LYS A 105 11.62 -0.04 -6.19
C LYS A 105 11.94 -1.47 -5.81
N HIS A 106 11.34 -1.96 -4.74
CA HIS A 106 11.46 -3.33 -4.24
C HIS A 106 10.09 -4.01 -4.08
N ILE A 107 9.04 -3.24 -3.79
CA ILE A 107 7.66 -3.77 -3.72
C ILE A 107 7.15 -4.03 -5.14
N PRO A 108 6.72 -5.27 -5.48
CA PRO A 108 6.17 -5.59 -6.79
C PRO A 108 4.97 -4.69 -7.16
N MET A 109 4.95 -4.20 -8.39
CA MET A 109 3.88 -3.34 -8.91
C MET A 109 2.65 -4.15 -9.31
N GLY A 110 1.45 -3.61 -9.08
CA GLY A 110 0.19 -4.27 -9.46
C GLY A 110 -0.06 -5.59 -8.71
N ALA A 111 0.54 -5.77 -7.55
CA ALA A 111 0.56 -7.01 -6.78
C ALA A 111 -0.43 -7.05 -5.60
N GLY A 112 -1.34 -6.06 -5.47
CA GLY A 112 -2.27 -5.95 -4.33
C GLY A 112 -1.65 -5.41 -3.04
N LEU A 113 -0.42 -4.89 -3.09
CA LEU A 113 0.40 -4.50 -1.93
C LEU A 113 0.41 -3.00 -1.62
N GLY A 114 -0.19 -2.17 -2.46
CA GLY A 114 -0.29 -0.73 -2.24
C GLY A 114 1.02 0.05 -2.42
N GLY A 115 2.09 -0.55 -2.98
CA GLY A 115 3.42 0.06 -3.05
C GLY A 115 3.45 1.43 -3.72
N GLY A 116 2.77 1.61 -4.87
CA GLY A 116 2.70 2.91 -5.54
C GLY A 116 1.95 3.97 -4.71
N SER A 117 0.90 3.57 -3.99
CA SER A 117 0.17 4.47 -3.08
C SER A 117 1.02 4.85 -1.86
N ALA A 118 1.80 3.90 -1.33
CA ALA A 118 2.78 4.17 -0.29
C ALA A 118 3.82 5.18 -0.77
N ASP A 119 4.40 4.96 -1.96
CA ASP A 119 5.38 5.89 -2.55
C ASP A 119 4.84 7.32 -2.61
N GLY A 120 3.60 7.51 -3.08
CA GLY A 120 2.94 8.81 -3.16
C GLY A 120 2.70 9.46 -1.80
N ALA A 121 2.18 8.72 -0.84
CA ALA A 121 1.90 9.22 0.50
C ALA A 121 3.18 9.58 1.27
N PHE A 122 4.19 8.71 1.21
CA PHE A 122 5.49 8.99 1.83
C PHE A 122 6.21 10.17 1.13
N ALA A 123 6.01 10.35 -0.16
CA ALA A 123 6.51 11.53 -0.87
C ALA A 123 5.89 12.83 -0.33
N LEU A 124 4.57 12.85 -0.07
CA LEU A 124 3.90 13.99 0.56
C LEU A 124 4.51 14.30 1.94
N LYS A 125 4.66 13.27 2.80
CA LYS A 125 5.26 13.43 4.14
C LYS A 125 6.71 13.92 4.07
N LEU A 126 7.50 13.36 3.14
CA LEU A 126 8.90 13.75 2.96
C LEU A 126 9.01 15.21 2.46
N MET A 127 8.20 15.60 1.48
CA MET A 127 8.15 16.97 0.98
C MET A 127 7.60 17.95 2.02
N ASN A 128 6.60 17.57 2.82
CA ASN A 128 6.11 18.38 3.93
C ASN A 128 7.26 18.78 4.89
N ASN A 129 8.08 17.79 5.26
CA ASN A 129 9.23 18.01 6.12
C ASN A 129 10.34 18.80 5.41
N LEU A 130 10.66 18.45 4.16
CA LEU A 130 11.75 19.05 3.39
C LEU A 130 11.49 20.53 3.07
N PHE A 131 10.24 20.89 2.84
CA PHE A 131 9.81 22.25 2.54
C PHE A 131 9.33 23.04 3.76
N ASP A 132 9.32 22.41 4.94
CA ASP A 132 8.88 23.02 6.21
C ASP A 132 7.44 23.58 6.11
N LEU A 133 6.52 22.77 5.52
CA LEU A 133 5.14 23.21 5.27
C LEU A 133 4.26 23.14 6.51
N HIS A 134 4.65 22.33 7.51
CA HIS A 134 3.92 22.14 8.77
C HIS A 134 2.47 21.65 8.58
N LEU A 135 2.20 20.88 7.53
CA LEU A 135 0.91 20.23 7.34
C LEU A 135 0.75 19.12 8.37
N ASP A 136 -0.38 19.08 9.06
CA ASP A 136 -0.76 17.95 9.89
C ASP A 136 -1.29 16.78 9.05
N ASP A 137 -1.55 15.64 9.71
CA ASP A 137 -1.98 14.42 9.02
C ASP A 137 -3.32 14.61 8.31
N PHE A 138 -4.23 15.43 8.82
CA PHE A 138 -5.51 15.71 8.18
C PHE A 138 -5.33 16.32 6.78
N PHE A 139 -4.50 17.36 6.65
CA PHE A 139 -4.22 17.97 5.35
C PHE A 139 -3.41 17.04 4.43
N LEU A 140 -2.49 16.25 4.99
CA LEU A 140 -1.74 15.25 4.21
C LEU A 140 -2.67 14.16 3.66
N GLU A 141 -3.68 13.74 4.42
CA GLU A 141 -4.69 12.78 3.96
C GLU A 141 -5.56 13.35 2.83
N GLU A 142 -5.92 14.65 2.88
CA GLU A 142 -6.64 15.30 1.78
C GLU A 142 -5.81 15.28 0.49
N TYR A 143 -4.52 15.66 0.54
CA TYR A 143 -3.62 15.54 -0.61
C TYR A 143 -3.46 14.09 -1.08
N ALA A 144 -3.33 13.16 -0.15
CA ALA A 144 -3.20 11.74 -0.47
C ALA A 144 -4.45 11.20 -1.16
N ALA A 145 -5.65 11.62 -0.77
CA ALA A 145 -6.91 11.23 -1.41
C ALA A 145 -7.01 11.69 -2.87
N GLU A 146 -6.40 12.84 -3.23
CA GLU A 146 -6.30 13.27 -4.63
C GLU A 146 -5.36 12.37 -5.46
N LEU A 147 -4.38 11.71 -4.83
CA LEU A 147 -3.45 10.80 -5.51
C LEU A 147 -4.07 9.43 -5.79
N GLY A 148 -4.86 8.91 -4.85
CA GLY A 148 -5.48 7.59 -4.99
C GLY A 148 -6.14 7.09 -3.72
N SER A 149 -7.07 6.14 -3.85
CA SER A 149 -7.90 5.66 -2.74
C SER A 149 -7.12 5.02 -1.59
N ASP A 150 -6.01 4.34 -1.89
CA ASP A 150 -5.19 3.68 -0.85
C ASP A 150 -4.13 4.64 -0.24
N CYS A 151 -3.89 5.83 -0.83
CA CYS A 151 -2.83 6.73 -0.36
C CYS A 151 -3.07 7.27 1.06
N PRO A 152 -4.29 7.68 1.46
CA PRO A 152 -4.54 8.19 2.81
C PRO A 152 -4.16 7.20 3.91
N PHE A 153 -4.34 5.90 3.70
CA PHE A 153 -3.93 4.86 4.65
C PHE A 153 -2.46 4.99 5.08
N PHE A 154 -1.56 5.35 4.17
CA PHE A 154 -0.12 5.44 4.43
C PHE A 154 0.30 6.74 5.13
N ILE A 155 -0.60 7.69 5.33
CA ILE A 155 -0.31 8.90 6.10
C ILE A 155 -0.12 8.55 7.57
N GLU A 156 -1.13 7.99 8.25
CA GLU A 156 -0.97 7.47 9.61
C GLU A 156 -0.20 6.15 9.63
N ASN A 157 -0.34 5.31 8.59
CA ASN A 157 0.38 4.06 8.38
C ASN A 157 0.23 3.07 9.55
N THR A 158 -0.97 2.94 10.07
CA THR A 158 -1.37 2.03 11.14
C THR A 158 -2.50 1.12 10.66
N PRO A 159 -2.79 -0.03 11.32
CA PRO A 159 -3.92 -0.87 10.94
C PRO A 159 -5.23 -0.09 10.91
N LYS A 160 -5.96 -0.18 9.80
CA LYS A 160 -7.26 0.50 9.59
C LYS A 160 -8.30 -0.46 9.02
N ILE A 161 -9.54 -0.32 9.46
CA ILE A 161 -10.68 -0.85 8.73
C ILE A 161 -11.03 0.16 7.65
N ILE A 162 -11.03 -0.29 6.41
CA ILE A 162 -11.39 0.53 5.26
C ILE A 162 -12.81 0.21 4.81
N ARG A 163 -13.56 1.27 4.45
CA ARG A 163 -14.93 1.18 3.93
C ARG A 163 -15.14 2.13 2.75
N GLY A 164 -16.35 2.13 2.21
CA GLY A 164 -16.65 2.90 1.02
C GLY A 164 -15.97 2.30 -0.21
N ARG A 165 -15.24 3.10 -0.97
CA ARG A 165 -14.37 2.65 -2.07
C ARG A 165 -12.92 2.40 -1.61
N GLY A 166 -12.66 2.56 -0.28
CA GLY A 166 -11.35 2.54 0.38
C GLY A 166 -10.99 3.86 1.06
N GLU A 167 -11.85 4.90 0.94
CA GLU A 167 -11.61 6.25 1.44
C GLU A 167 -12.03 6.47 2.90
N ILE A 168 -12.86 5.59 3.46
CA ILE A 168 -13.26 5.67 4.88
C ILE A 168 -12.30 4.81 5.69
N LEU A 169 -11.57 5.44 6.59
CA LEU A 169 -10.50 4.83 7.39
C LEU A 169 -10.84 4.88 8.88
N ASP A 170 -11.27 3.75 9.44
CA ASP A 170 -11.53 3.63 10.86
C ASP A 170 -10.34 2.96 11.59
N PRO A 171 -9.95 3.43 12.77
CA PRO A 171 -8.90 2.80 13.55
C PRO A 171 -9.18 1.32 13.83
N CYS A 172 -8.14 0.48 13.76
CA CYS A 172 -8.24 -0.95 14.05
C CYS A 172 -7.17 -1.37 15.06
N SER A 173 -7.58 -2.13 16.08
CA SER A 173 -6.69 -2.63 17.13
C SER A 173 -6.03 -3.96 16.81
N VAL A 174 -6.18 -4.49 15.58
CA VAL A 174 -5.54 -5.74 15.20
C VAL A 174 -4.02 -5.61 15.28
N SER A 175 -3.37 -6.61 15.85
CA SER A 175 -1.92 -6.68 15.91
C SER A 175 -1.44 -8.02 15.33
N LEU A 176 -0.46 -7.94 14.43
CA LEU A 176 0.26 -9.09 13.91
C LEU A 176 1.61 -9.30 14.60
N GLN A 177 1.89 -8.55 15.66
CA GLN A 177 3.14 -8.66 16.42
C GLN A 177 3.42 -10.09 16.86
N GLY A 178 4.64 -10.55 16.61
CA GLY A 178 5.07 -11.91 16.89
C GLY A 178 4.65 -12.96 15.86
N SER A 179 3.89 -12.57 14.83
CA SER A 179 3.60 -13.45 13.71
C SER A 179 4.73 -13.43 12.67
N TYR A 180 4.99 -14.56 12.04
CA TYR A 180 5.91 -14.63 10.91
C TYR A 180 5.12 -14.54 9.60
N LEU A 181 5.46 -13.56 8.77
CA LEU A 181 4.85 -13.33 7.47
C LEU A 181 5.67 -14.04 6.38
N VAL A 182 4.97 -14.73 5.49
CA VAL A 182 5.48 -15.16 4.19
C VAL A 182 4.60 -14.57 3.12
N LEU A 183 5.17 -13.85 2.17
CA LEU A 183 4.45 -13.23 1.06
C LEU A 183 5.08 -13.68 -0.26
N ILE A 184 4.23 -14.10 -1.20
CA ILE A 184 4.64 -14.62 -2.50
C ILE A 184 3.91 -13.85 -3.59
N HIS A 185 4.67 -13.29 -4.53
CA HIS A 185 4.11 -12.74 -5.77
C HIS A 185 4.65 -13.53 -6.96
N PRO A 186 3.79 -14.28 -7.68
CA PRO A 186 4.23 -15.17 -8.75
C PRO A 186 4.52 -14.47 -10.08
N GLY A 187 4.45 -13.14 -10.14
CA GLY A 187 4.64 -12.38 -11.38
C GLY A 187 3.39 -12.31 -12.27
N ILE A 188 2.25 -12.81 -11.79
CA ILE A 188 0.98 -12.74 -12.50
C ILE A 188 0.37 -11.35 -12.32
N HIS A 189 -0.04 -10.72 -13.38
CA HIS A 189 -0.78 -9.46 -13.32
C HIS A 189 -2.28 -9.72 -13.31
N VAL A 190 -2.97 -9.30 -12.24
CA VAL A 190 -4.43 -9.30 -12.15
C VAL A 190 -4.92 -7.87 -12.21
N GLY A 191 -5.62 -7.50 -13.29
CA GLY A 191 -6.19 -6.17 -13.42
C GLY A 191 -7.33 -5.95 -12.41
N THR A 192 -7.40 -4.79 -11.77
CA THR A 192 -8.49 -4.48 -10.83
C THR A 192 -9.87 -4.68 -11.45
N LYS A 193 -10.06 -4.29 -12.72
CA LYS A 193 -11.32 -4.49 -13.46
C LYS A 193 -11.63 -5.99 -13.63
N GLU A 194 -10.62 -6.81 -13.87
CA GLU A 194 -10.76 -8.26 -13.97
C GLU A 194 -11.23 -8.83 -12.64
N ALA A 195 -10.55 -8.49 -11.53
CA ALA A 195 -10.92 -8.96 -10.20
C ALA A 195 -12.38 -8.63 -9.85
N TYR A 196 -12.84 -7.40 -10.13
CA TYR A 196 -14.23 -7.00 -9.89
C TYR A 196 -15.26 -7.68 -10.80
N SER A 197 -14.86 -8.10 -12.01
CA SER A 197 -15.82 -8.64 -13.01
C SER A 197 -16.48 -9.94 -12.59
N GLY A 198 -15.82 -10.74 -11.75
CA GLY A 198 -16.33 -12.02 -11.26
C GLY A 198 -16.97 -11.98 -9.87
N VAL A 199 -17.04 -10.82 -9.24
CA VAL A 199 -17.54 -10.68 -7.87
C VAL A 199 -19.06 -10.54 -7.85
N VAL A 200 -19.70 -11.29 -6.96
CA VAL A 200 -21.12 -11.11 -6.60
C VAL A 200 -21.16 -10.42 -5.23
N PRO A 201 -21.50 -9.12 -5.17
CA PRO A 201 -21.55 -8.38 -3.90
C PRO A 201 -22.48 -9.03 -2.90
N LYS A 202 -22.02 -9.13 -1.65
CA LYS A 202 -22.79 -9.78 -0.58
C LYS A 202 -22.38 -9.20 0.77
N ALA A 203 -23.36 -8.78 1.57
CA ALA A 203 -23.09 -8.36 2.93
C ALA A 203 -22.47 -9.51 3.75
N PRO A 204 -21.40 -9.27 4.53
CA PRO A 204 -20.80 -10.28 5.38
C PRO A 204 -21.79 -10.71 6.48
N LYS A 205 -21.76 -11.99 6.86
CA LYS A 205 -22.62 -12.51 7.94
C LYS A 205 -22.21 -12.00 9.32
N THR A 206 -20.92 -11.79 9.50
CA THR A 206 -20.30 -11.31 10.75
C THR A 206 -19.54 -10.03 10.44
N LYS A 207 -19.61 -9.04 11.31
CA LYS A 207 -18.83 -7.80 11.19
C LYS A 207 -17.34 -8.11 11.25
N LEU A 208 -16.57 -7.42 10.42
CA LEU A 208 -15.13 -7.63 10.30
C LEU A 208 -14.42 -7.45 11.65
N GLU A 209 -14.82 -6.44 12.44
CA GLU A 209 -14.24 -6.17 13.77
C GLU A 209 -14.38 -7.36 14.72
N ILE A 210 -15.51 -8.09 14.65
CA ILE A 210 -15.75 -9.28 15.48
C ILE A 210 -14.85 -10.43 15.06
N ILE A 211 -14.60 -10.59 13.75
CA ILE A 211 -13.72 -11.63 13.24
C ILE A 211 -12.27 -11.32 13.62
N LEU A 212 -11.85 -10.07 13.51
CA LEU A 212 -10.46 -9.65 13.73
C LEU A 212 -9.96 -9.87 15.16
N VAL A 213 -10.84 -9.84 16.17
CA VAL A 213 -10.42 -10.07 17.57
C VAL A 213 -10.18 -11.54 17.91
N ASP A 214 -10.66 -12.47 17.10
CA ASP A 214 -10.51 -13.91 17.35
C ASP A 214 -9.81 -14.62 16.16
N ARG A 215 -8.49 -14.80 16.29
CA ARG A 215 -7.66 -15.43 15.25
C ARG A 215 -8.11 -16.86 14.87
N SER A 216 -8.80 -17.58 15.77
CA SER A 216 -9.29 -18.92 15.48
C SER A 216 -10.35 -18.95 14.38
N ARG A 217 -11.02 -17.83 14.14
CA ARG A 217 -12.05 -17.64 13.11
C ARG A 217 -11.50 -17.21 11.76
N TRP A 218 -10.23 -16.70 11.70
CA TRP A 218 -9.70 -16.06 10.50
C TRP A 218 -9.69 -16.98 9.28
N LYS A 219 -9.28 -18.23 9.46
CA LYS A 219 -9.20 -19.19 8.37
C LYS A 219 -10.53 -19.39 7.63
N GLU A 220 -11.64 -19.41 8.35
CA GLU A 220 -12.97 -19.71 7.82
C GLU A 220 -13.80 -18.47 7.49
N GLU A 221 -13.61 -17.36 8.22
CA GLU A 221 -14.49 -16.21 8.12
C GLU A 221 -13.83 -14.96 7.53
N LEU A 222 -12.49 -14.85 7.61
CA LEU A 222 -11.75 -13.71 7.08
C LEU A 222 -11.37 -13.95 5.61
N VAL A 223 -12.36 -13.84 4.73
CA VAL A 223 -12.23 -14.17 3.30
C VAL A 223 -11.91 -12.94 2.45
N ASN A 224 -11.31 -13.16 1.28
CA ASN A 224 -11.18 -12.16 0.24
C ASN A 224 -12.16 -12.51 -0.90
N ASP A 225 -13.16 -11.66 -1.13
CA ASP A 225 -14.22 -11.91 -2.11
C ASP A 225 -13.75 -11.91 -3.57
N PHE A 226 -12.53 -11.47 -3.84
CA PHE A 226 -11.91 -11.60 -5.16
C PHE A 226 -11.37 -13.01 -5.42
N GLU A 227 -10.98 -13.77 -4.38
CA GLU A 227 -10.33 -15.06 -4.54
C GLU A 227 -11.11 -16.04 -5.43
N PRO A 228 -12.44 -16.23 -5.29
CA PRO A 228 -13.14 -17.23 -6.08
C PRO A 228 -13.02 -17.01 -7.59
N SER A 229 -13.14 -15.77 -8.05
CA SER A 229 -13.05 -15.43 -9.48
C SER A 229 -11.61 -15.39 -9.97
N VAL A 230 -10.71 -14.83 -9.19
CA VAL A 230 -9.29 -14.73 -9.54
C VAL A 230 -8.64 -16.12 -9.55
N PHE A 231 -8.95 -16.98 -8.60
CA PHE A 231 -8.42 -18.36 -8.56
C PHE A 231 -8.98 -19.26 -9.66
N LEU A 232 -10.21 -18.98 -10.13
CA LEU A 232 -10.75 -19.67 -11.31
C LEU A 232 -9.95 -19.31 -12.59
N ALA A 233 -9.57 -18.04 -12.73
CA ALA A 233 -8.77 -17.57 -13.86
C ALA A 233 -7.28 -17.94 -13.73
N HIS A 234 -6.76 -17.99 -12.50
CA HIS A 234 -5.35 -18.22 -12.17
C HIS A 234 -5.23 -19.29 -11.07
N PRO A 235 -5.41 -20.59 -11.40
CA PRO A 235 -5.44 -21.69 -10.41
C PRO A 235 -4.18 -21.79 -9.56
N GLU A 236 -3.03 -21.40 -10.09
CA GLU A 236 -1.74 -21.38 -9.38
C GLU A 236 -1.77 -20.51 -8.11
N LEU A 237 -2.63 -19.49 -8.04
CA LEU A 237 -2.79 -18.67 -6.84
C LEU A 237 -3.50 -19.44 -5.73
N ALA A 238 -4.48 -20.30 -6.09
CA ALA A 238 -5.11 -21.20 -5.14
C ALA A 238 -4.12 -22.23 -4.60
N ASP A 239 -3.27 -22.78 -5.46
CA ASP A 239 -2.23 -23.73 -5.08
C ASP A 239 -1.20 -23.08 -4.13
N LEU A 240 -0.80 -21.82 -4.38
CA LEU A 240 0.07 -21.06 -3.47
C LEU A 240 -0.58 -20.88 -2.09
N LYS A 241 -1.85 -20.49 -2.04
CA LYS A 241 -2.59 -20.36 -0.77
C LYS A 241 -2.66 -21.69 -0.03
N ALA A 242 -2.95 -22.77 -0.74
CA ALA A 242 -3.00 -24.12 -0.18
C ALA A 242 -1.62 -24.57 0.37
N SER A 243 -0.53 -24.27 -0.35
CA SER A 243 0.83 -24.59 0.09
C SER A 243 1.23 -23.87 1.40
N LEU A 244 0.79 -22.62 1.58
CA LEU A 244 1.02 -21.89 2.83
C LEU A 244 0.27 -22.53 4.01
N TYR A 245 -0.98 -22.96 3.81
CA TYR A 245 -1.71 -23.70 4.84
C TYR A 245 -1.05 -25.06 5.15
N GLN A 246 -0.57 -25.78 4.13
CA GLN A 246 0.17 -27.03 4.32
C GLN A 246 1.48 -26.82 5.09
N ALA A 247 2.13 -25.65 4.92
CA ALA A 247 3.30 -25.27 5.69
C ALA A 247 2.98 -24.81 7.12
N GLY A 248 1.70 -24.78 7.53
CA GLY A 248 1.25 -24.48 8.89
C GLY A 248 0.84 -23.03 9.13
N ALA A 249 0.49 -22.27 8.08
CA ALA A 249 -0.10 -20.94 8.25
C ALA A 249 -1.40 -21.04 9.06
N TYR A 250 -1.56 -20.20 10.07
CA TYR A 250 -2.84 -20.07 10.78
C TYR A 250 -3.83 -19.23 9.96
N TYR A 251 -3.32 -18.39 9.06
CA TYR A 251 -4.12 -17.64 8.09
C TYR A 251 -3.34 -17.45 6.80
N ALA A 252 -3.99 -17.60 5.65
CA ALA A 252 -3.44 -17.28 4.34
C ALA A 252 -4.53 -16.71 3.42
N ALA A 253 -4.18 -15.68 2.65
CA ALA A 253 -5.10 -15.02 1.75
C ALA A 253 -4.37 -14.31 0.60
N MET A 254 -5.12 -13.94 -0.42
CA MET A 254 -4.69 -12.98 -1.43
C MET A 254 -4.79 -11.56 -0.88
N SER A 255 -3.79 -10.71 -1.15
CA SER A 255 -3.82 -9.29 -0.76
C SER A 255 -4.50 -8.45 -1.82
N GLY A 256 -5.51 -7.67 -1.42
CA GLY A 256 -6.24 -6.80 -2.35
C GLY A 256 -6.85 -7.57 -3.51
N SER A 257 -6.76 -7.03 -4.72
CA SER A 257 -7.18 -7.69 -5.96
C SER A 257 -6.17 -8.72 -6.50
N GLY A 258 -5.09 -8.95 -5.78
CA GLY A 258 -4.03 -9.90 -6.16
C GLY A 258 -2.90 -9.22 -6.94
N SER A 259 -1.99 -10.03 -7.40
CA SER A 259 -1.89 -11.50 -7.28
C SER A 259 -1.06 -12.01 -6.09
N SER A 260 -0.57 -11.12 -5.19
CA SER A 260 0.21 -11.59 -4.04
C SER A 260 -0.64 -12.44 -3.10
N ILE A 261 -0.09 -13.59 -2.71
CA ILE A 261 -0.62 -14.47 -1.67
C ILE A 261 0.28 -14.34 -0.45
N PHE A 262 -0.31 -14.24 0.73
CA PHE A 262 0.46 -14.21 1.97
C PHE A 262 -0.05 -15.24 2.98
N GLY A 263 0.86 -15.68 3.85
CA GLY A 263 0.57 -16.54 4.99
C GLY A 263 1.14 -15.96 6.28
N LEU A 264 0.39 -16.13 7.36
CA LEU A 264 0.77 -15.74 8.71
C LEU A 264 0.98 -17.00 9.56
N PHE A 265 2.12 -17.05 10.25
CA PHE A 265 2.55 -18.20 11.03
C PHE A 265 2.89 -17.79 12.46
N ASN A 266 2.78 -18.73 13.41
CA ASN A 266 3.21 -18.47 14.79
C ASN A 266 4.75 -18.47 14.97
N GLN A 267 5.48 -19.06 14.01
CA GLN A 267 6.93 -19.12 13.97
C GLN A 267 7.39 -19.29 12.53
N LYS A 268 8.69 -19.13 12.27
CA LYS A 268 9.26 -19.33 10.92
C LYS A 268 8.92 -20.74 10.42
N PRO A 269 8.20 -20.88 9.29
CA PRO A 269 7.85 -22.18 8.70
C PRO A 269 9.01 -22.80 7.93
N THR A 270 8.91 -24.12 7.69
CA THR A 270 9.65 -24.77 6.60
C THR A 270 8.83 -24.64 5.33
N LEU A 271 9.37 -23.93 4.34
CA LEU A 271 8.66 -23.62 3.12
C LEU A 271 9.05 -24.57 1.99
N PRO A 272 8.13 -24.84 1.04
CA PRO A 272 8.48 -25.50 -0.21
C PRO A 272 9.42 -24.61 -1.04
N ILE A 273 10.10 -25.21 -2.02
CA ILE A 273 10.87 -24.47 -3.00
C ILE A 273 9.92 -24.00 -4.09
N TRP A 274 9.81 -22.68 -4.27
CA TRP A 274 9.05 -22.07 -5.35
C TRP A 274 9.96 -21.74 -6.57
N PRO A 275 9.36 -21.56 -7.75
CA PRO A 275 10.10 -21.10 -8.92
C PRO A 275 10.90 -19.81 -8.62
N THR A 276 12.13 -19.75 -9.13
CA THR A 276 13.06 -18.63 -8.84
C THR A 276 12.59 -17.27 -9.37
N GLN A 277 11.65 -17.26 -10.31
CA GLN A 277 11.02 -16.05 -10.82
C GLN A 277 9.95 -15.47 -9.87
N TYR A 278 9.54 -16.21 -8.83
CA TYR A 278 8.61 -15.69 -7.84
C TYR A 278 9.34 -14.75 -6.90
N PHE A 279 8.70 -13.62 -6.63
CA PHE A 279 9.14 -12.75 -5.54
C PHE A 279 8.65 -13.35 -4.22
N VAL A 280 9.57 -13.61 -3.31
CA VAL A 280 9.26 -14.13 -1.97
C VAL A 280 9.83 -13.18 -0.92
N PHE A 281 8.99 -12.79 0.01
CA PHE A 281 9.39 -11.97 1.15
C PHE A 281 8.98 -12.65 2.45
N GLU A 282 9.91 -12.67 3.40
CA GLU A 282 9.72 -13.26 4.72
C GLU A 282 10.11 -12.26 5.80
N SER A 283 9.31 -12.13 6.86
CA SER A 283 9.63 -11.26 8.00
C SER A 283 8.92 -11.68 9.27
N LEU A 284 9.55 -11.47 10.40
CA LEU A 284 8.87 -11.38 11.70
C LEU A 284 8.19 -9.99 11.78
N LEU A 285 6.92 -9.96 12.21
CA LEU A 285 6.10 -8.76 12.36
C LEU A 285 6.08 -8.26 13.81
#